data_760bbd7e333635b865065a4878da8aef
#
_entry.id   760bbd7e333635b865065a4878da8aef
#
_cell.length_a   1.000
_cell.length_b   1.000
_cell.length_c   1.000
_cell.angle_alpha   90.00
_cell.angle_beta   90.00
_cell.angle_gamma   90.00
#
_symmetry.space_group_name_H-M   'P 1'
#
loop_
_entity.id
_entity.type
_entity.pdbx_description
1 polymer ?
#
loop_
_entity_poly.entity_id
_entity_poly.type
_entity_poly.pdbx_seq_one_letter_code
_entity_poly.pdbx_strand_id
1 'polypeptide(L)'
;MAGKRCRIEGMEPSDLQCKAEIAAAAARLVVEDGLEYGPAKRQAARLLGLAARAPLPANEDVEDAVFEYIAMFCADTQEHELACLRALALRWMERMAEFRPYLTSAVWRGSATRHSYIQIELFCDDCKSAEIKLIDQKITYDPQTIAGLRGETVEALCLFDHCNGIDDAIAIHLLVYDHDQLRGALRPDNRGRTPRGSLAAVRELVKASATSTDKT
;
A
#
# COMPACT_ATOMS: atom_id res chain seq x y z
N MET A 1 -24.46 -45.70 -2.31
CA MET A 1 -23.71 -44.58 -2.91
C MET A 1 -24.28 -43.26 -2.41
N ALA A 2 -23.64 -42.67 -1.38
CA ALA A 2 -24.09 -41.46 -0.74
C ALA A 2 -23.29 -40.30 -1.29
N GLY A 3 -23.96 -39.42 -2.06
CA GLY A 3 -23.38 -38.21 -2.61
C GLY A 3 -23.07 -37.19 -1.48
N LYS A 4 -21.79 -36.86 -1.29
CA LYS A 4 -21.37 -35.72 -0.48
C LYS A 4 -21.83 -34.44 -1.16
N ARG A 5 -22.91 -33.84 -0.64
CA ARG A 5 -23.25 -32.43 -0.95
C ARG A 5 -22.21 -31.56 -0.26
N CYS A 6 -21.41 -30.87 -1.05
CA CYS A 6 -20.59 -29.74 -0.60
C CYS A 6 -21.56 -28.68 -0.09
N ARG A 7 -21.59 -28.47 1.23
CA ARG A 7 -22.36 -27.42 1.88
C ARG A 7 -21.52 -26.16 1.72
N ILE A 8 -21.88 -25.29 0.79
CA ILE A 8 -21.47 -23.90 0.80
C ILE A 8 -22.19 -23.29 2.00
N GLU A 9 -21.47 -23.06 3.09
CA GLU A 9 -22.02 -22.41 4.27
C GLU A 9 -22.50 -21.01 3.87
N GLY A 10 -23.82 -20.81 3.91
CA GLY A 10 -24.48 -19.59 3.57
C GLY A 10 -24.11 -18.50 4.58
N MET A 11 -23.41 -17.48 4.12
CA MET A 11 -23.28 -16.23 4.85
C MET A 11 -24.64 -15.56 4.86
N GLU A 12 -25.15 -15.22 6.05
CA GLU A 12 -26.43 -14.54 6.21
C GLU A 12 -26.41 -13.22 5.43
N PRO A 13 -27.51 -12.80 4.77
CA PRO A 13 -27.60 -11.54 4.04
C PRO A 13 -27.20 -10.33 4.89
N SER A 14 -27.44 -10.34 6.19
CA SER A 14 -27.03 -9.33 7.16
C SER A 14 -25.50 -9.20 7.31
N ASP A 15 -24.77 -10.32 7.22
CA ASP A 15 -23.29 -10.31 7.33
C ASP A 15 -22.64 -9.72 6.07
N LEU A 16 -23.20 -9.97 4.89
CA LEU A 16 -22.72 -9.39 3.64
C LEU A 16 -22.94 -7.87 3.62
N GLN A 17 -24.12 -7.42 4.03
CA GLN A 17 -24.41 -5.99 4.10
C GLN A 17 -23.53 -5.29 5.13
N CYS A 18 -23.35 -5.87 6.29
CA CYS A 18 -22.47 -5.36 7.34
C CYS A 18 -21.02 -5.22 6.85
N LYS A 19 -20.48 -6.21 6.13
CA LYS A 19 -19.13 -6.14 5.52
C LYS A 19 -19.04 -5.05 4.48
N ALA A 20 -20.04 -4.85 3.65
CA ALA A 20 -20.06 -3.79 2.65
C ALA A 20 -20.06 -2.40 3.31
N GLU A 21 -20.84 -2.20 4.38
CA GLU A 21 -20.86 -0.94 5.14
C GLU A 21 -19.51 -0.67 5.80
N ILE A 22 -18.88 -1.70 6.39
CA ILE A 22 -17.52 -1.57 6.96
C ILE A 22 -16.52 -1.24 5.85
N ALA A 23 -16.61 -1.87 4.68
CA ALA A 23 -15.68 -1.62 3.56
C ALA A 23 -15.78 -0.18 3.07
N ALA A 24 -17.01 0.33 2.88
CA ALA A 24 -17.25 1.72 2.47
C ALA A 24 -16.73 2.74 3.50
N ALA A 25 -17.02 2.52 4.79
CA ALA A 25 -16.51 3.38 5.85
C ALA A 25 -14.98 3.30 6.00
N ALA A 26 -14.38 2.12 5.81
CA ALA A 26 -12.94 1.93 5.83
C ALA A 26 -12.27 2.59 4.62
N ALA A 27 -12.89 2.55 3.44
CA ALA A 27 -12.39 3.21 2.24
C ALA A 27 -12.21 4.72 2.46
N ARG A 28 -13.18 5.36 3.09
CA ARG A 28 -13.07 6.77 3.47
C ARG A 28 -11.86 7.04 4.35
N LEU A 29 -11.66 6.25 5.42
CA LEU A 29 -10.52 6.40 6.33
C LEU A 29 -9.18 6.15 5.64
N VAL A 30 -9.12 5.23 4.66
CA VAL A 30 -7.92 4.99 3.86
C VAL A 30 -7.60 6.20 2.99
N VAL A 31 -8.60 6.80 2.33
CA VAL A 31 -8.40 7.89 1.37
C VAL A 31 -8.18 9.24 2.07
N GLU A 32 -8.96 9.54 3.11
CA GLU A 32 -8.89 10.83 3.81
C GLU A 32 -7.80 10.89 4.88
N ASP A 33 -7.61 9.80 5.65
CA ASP A 33 -6.70 9.75 6.79
C ASP A 33 -5.40 8.96 6.52
N GLY A 34 -5.25 8.37 5.33
CA GLY A 34 -4.07 7.57 4.96
C GLY A 34 -3.91 6.27 5.74
N LEU A 35 -4.97 5.75 6.35
CA LEU A 35 -4.90 4.54 7.16
C LEU A 35 -4.69 3.29 6.31
N GLU A 36 -3.95 2.32 6.86
CA GLU A 36 -3.89 0.98 6.27
C GLU A 36 -5.22 0.22 6.43
N TYR A 37 -5.48 -0.75 5.54
CA TYR A 37 -6.73 -1.52 5.52
C TYR A 37 -7.08 -2.18 6.86
N GLY A 38 -6.10 -2.74 7.57
CA GLY A 38 -6.33 -3.38 8.86
C GLY A 38 -6.85 -2.43 9.94
N PRO A 39 -6.12 -1.34 10.26
CA PRO A 39 -6.60 -0.28 11.14
C PRO A 39 -7.92 0.35 10.68
N ALA A 40 -8.05 0.68 9.38
CA ALA A 40 -9.25 1.30 8.81
C ALA A 40 -10.51 0.44 9.04
N LYS A 41 -10.45 -0.87 8.76
CA LYS A 41 -11.56 -1.80 9.01
C LYS A 41 -12.00 -1.82 10.48
N ARG A 42 -11.02 -1.89 11.39
CA ARG A 42 -11.32 -1.89 12.84
C ARG A 42 -11.92 -0.57 13.31
N GLN A 43 -11.42 0.54 12.79
CA GLN A 43 -11.96 1.87 13.12
C GLN A 43 -13.35 2.06 12.51
N ALA A 44 -13.56 1.66 11.27
CA ALA A 44 -14.87 1.70 10.61
C ALA A 44 -15.92 0.89 11.39
N ALA A 45 -15.60 -0.36 11.79
CA ALA A 45 -16.52 -1.17 12.59
C ALA A 45 -16.90 -0.49 13.94
N ARG A 46 -15.93 0.17 14.58
CA ARG A 46 -16.21 0.94 15.82
C ARG A 46 -17.10 2.16 15.56
N LEU A 47 -16.85 2.91 14.49
CA LEU A 47 -17.66 4.07 14.12
C LEU A 47 -19.11 3.70 13.78
N LEU A 48 -19.31 2.52 13.19
CA LEU A 48 -20.64 1.96 12.92
C LEU A 48 -21.31 1.35 14.16
N GLY A 49 -20.69 1.39 15.33
CA GLY A 49 -21.25 0.84 16.59
C GLY A 49 -21.33 -0.68 16.61
N LEU A 50 -20.55 -1.38 15.77
CA LEU A 50 -20.57 -2.83 15.67
C LEU A 50 -19.78 -3.48 16.82
N ALA A 51 -20.15 -4.71 17.15
CA ALA A 51 -19.43 -5.50 18.16
C ALA A 51 -17.97 -5.73 17.78
N ALA A 52 -17.07 -5.81 18.77
CA ALA A 52 -15.63 -6.04 18.55
C ALA A 52 -15.30 -7.33 17.79
N ARG A 53 -16.24 -8.26 17.69
CA ARG A 53 -16.13 -9.53 16.92
C ARG A 53 -16.91 -9.52 15.61
N ALA A 54 -17.38 -8.33 15.15
CA ALA A 54 -18.06 -8.25 13.87
C ALA A 54 -17.17 -8.79 12.74
N PRO A 55 -17.74 -9.52 11.77
CA PRO A 55 -16.97 -10.06 10.64
C PRO A 55 -16.45 -8.91 9.78
N LEU A 56 -15.13 -8.77 9.72
CA LEU A 56 -14.49 -7.74 8.90
C LEU A 56 -14.47 -8.16 7.42
N PRO A 57 -14.58 -7.20 6.47
CA PRO A 57 -14.43 -7.45 5.04
C PRO A 57 -13.01 -7.92 4.70
N ALA A 58 -12.85 -8.59 3.56
CA ALA A 58 -11.54 -8.90 3.02
C ALA A 58 -10.79 -7.61 2.61
N ASN A 59 -9.48 -7.69 2.38
CA ASN A 59 -8.73 -6.53 1.92
C ASN A 59 -9.14 -6.13 0.50
N GLU A 60 -9.50 -7.11 -0.30
CA GLU A 60 -9.99 -6.94 -1.67
C GLU A 60 -11.31 -6.16 -1.71
N ASP A 61 -12.22 -6.41 -0.75
CA ASP A 61 -13.49 -5.68 -0.65
C ASP A 61 -13.25 -4.21 -0.28
N VAL A 62 -12.29 -3.96 0.62
CA VAL A 62 -11.90 -2.59 0.99
C VAL A 62 -11.21 -1.88 -0.17
N GLU A 63 -10.34 -2.58 -0.90
CA GLU A 63 -9.66 -2.03 -2.07
C GLU A 63 -10.67 -1.60 -3.16
N ASP A 64 -11.67 -2.43 -3.45
CA ASP A 64 -12.73 -2.10 -4.40
C ASP A 64 -13.50 -0.86 -3.95
N ALA A 65 -13.88 -0.80 -2.66
CA ALA A 65 -14.54 0.36 -2.08
C ALA A 65 -13.65 1.63 -2.10
N VAL A 66 -12.34 1.50 -1.95
CA VAL A 66 -11.37 2.61 -2.09
C VAL A 66 -11.37 3.16 -3.51
N PHE A 67 -11.34 2.29 -4.54
CA PHE A 67 -11.41 2.75 -5.94
C PHE A 67 -12.74 3.42 -6.26
N GLU A 68 -13.86 2.89 -5.75
CA GLU A 68 -15.18 3.53 -5.89
C GLU A 68 -15.21 4.91 -5.22
N TYR A 69 -14.66 5.00 -4.00
CA TYR A 69 -14.58 6.28 -3.28
C TYR A 69 -13.76 7.32 -4.03
N ILE A 70 -12.58 6.93 -4.52
CA ILE A 70 -11.71 7.80 -5.32
C ILE A 70 -12.43 8.28 -6.58
N ALA A 71 -13.08 7.38 -7.30
CA ALA A 71 -13.81 7.73 -8.52
C ALA A 71 -14.96 8.73 -8.26
N MET A 72 -15.60 8.68 -7.09
CA MET A 72 -16.68 9.59 -6.72
C MET A 72 -16.21 10.94 -6.17
N PHE A 73 -15.14 10.96 -5.39
CA PHE A 73 -14.77 12.13 -4.57
C PHE A 73 -13.41 12.74 -4.87
N CYS A 74 -12.52 12.01 -5.55
CA CYS A 74 -11.13 12.44 -5.80
C CYS A 74 -10.74 12.39 -7.28
N ALA A 75 -11.70 12.22 -8.21
CA ALA A 75 -11.43 12.00 -9.64
C ALA A 75 -10.56 13.13 -10.25
N ASP A 76 -10.76 14.37 -9.82
CA ASP A 76 -10.10 15.54 -10.39
C ASP A 76 -8.62 15.68 -9.94
N THR A 77 -8.23 15.12 -8.80
CA THR A 77 -6.90 15.35 -8.20
C THR A 77 -6.05 14.11 -8.10
N GLN A 78 -6.68 12.95 -7.93
CA GLN A 78 -6.01 11.70 -7.57
C GLN A 78 -4.99 11.24 -8.62
N GLU A 79 -5.28 11.38 -9.90
CA GLU A 79 -4.36 10.97 -10.96
C GLU A 79 -3.05 11.79 -10.89
N HIS A 80 -3.15 13.10 -10.66
CA HIS A 80 -2.00 13.98 -10.50
C HIS A 80 -1.22 13.64 -9.22
N GLU A 81 -1.91 13.49 -8.09
CA GLU A 81 -1.31 13.14 -6.81
C GLU A 81 -0.56 11.80 -6.89
N LEU A 82 -1.17 10.78 -7.51
CA LEU A 82 -0.56 9.48 -7.72
C LEU A 82 0.68 9.56 -8.62
N ALA A 83 0.65 10.37 -9.68
CA ALA A 83 1.80 10.58 -10.55
C ALA A 83 2.97 11.22 -9.78
N CYS A 84 2.71 12.22 -8.93
CA CYS A 84 3.70 12.85 -8.07
C CYS A 84 4.32 11.85 -7.07
N LEU A 85 3.48 11.05 -6.42
CA LEU A 85 3.94 10.02 -5.47
C LEU A 85 4.78 8.93 -6.16
N ARG A 86 4.40 8.50 -7.36
CA ARG A 86 5.18 7.52 -8.15
C ARG A 86 6.52 8.09 -8.60
N ALA A 87 6.58 9.35 -9.00
CA ALA A 87 7.83 10.02 -9.35
C ALA A 87 8.77 10.13 -8.13
N LEU A 88 8.24 10.48 -6.97
CA LEU A 88 8.99 10.51 -5.71
C LEU A 88 9.47 9.10 -5.31
N ALA A 89 8.60 8.10 -5.41
CA ALA A 89 8.96 6.70 -5.16
C ALA A 89 10.08 6.22 -6.08
N LEU A 90 10.00 6.53 -7.39
CA LEU A 90 11.04 6.17 -8.36
C LEU A 90 12.39 6.79 -7.99
N ARG A 91 12.42 8.07 -7.61
CA ARG A 91 13.65 8.76 -7.16
C ARG A 91 14.30 8.04 -5.97
N TRP A 92 13.49 7.61 -5.00
CA TRP A 92 13.98 6.85 -3.83
C TRP A 92 14.40 5.43 -4.19
N MET A 93 13.66 4.75 -5.05
CA MET A 93 14.05 3.42 -5.54
C MET A 93 15.38 3.47 -6.33
N GLU A 94 15.62 4.51 -7.12
CA GLU A 94 16.89 4.71 -7.83
C GLU A 94 18.05 4.99 -6.86
N ARG A 95 17.81 5.79 -5.83
CA ARG A 95 18.79 6.04 -4.75
C ARG A 95 19.19 4.75 -4.02
N MET A 96 18.22 3.85 -3.82
CA MET A 96 18.39 2.59 -3.10
C MET A 96 18.55 1.37 -4.04
N ALA A 97 18.92 1.59 -5.31
CA ALA A 97 18.90 0.55 -6.36
C ALA A 97 19.75 -0.69 -6.04
N GLU A 98 20.86 -0.54 -5.30
CA GLU A 98 21.71 -1.66 -4.86
C GLU A 98 21.01 -2.65 -3.93
N PHE A 99 19.97 -2.21 -3.20
CA PHE A 99 19.19 -3.02 -2.27
C PHE A 99 17.94 -3.62 -2.89
N ARG A 100 17.88 -3.76 -4.22
CA ARG A 100 16.75 -4.38 -4.94
C ARG A 100 15.38 -3.85 -4.47
N PRO A 101 15.08 -2.57 -4.67
CA PRO A 101 13.87 -1.94 -4.17
C PRO A 101 12.62 -2.42 -4.91
N TYR A 102 11.54 -2.61 -4.16
CA TYR A 102 10.20 -2.87 -4.67
C TYR A 102 9.21 -1.89 -4.07
N LEU A 103 8.44 -1.23 -4.93
CA LEU A 103 7.34 -0.36 -4.52
C LEU A 103 6.12 -1.20 -4.15
N THR A 104 5.46 -0.89 -3.04
CA THR A 104 4.29 -1.62 -2.53
C THR A 104 3.16 -0.67 -2.15
N SER A 105 2.12 -1.19 -1.49
CA SER A 105 1.01 -0.44 -0.92
C SER A 105 0.18 0.34 -1.97
N ALA A 106 -0.51 1.39 -1.54
CA ALA A 106 -1.45 2.15 -2.36
C ALA A 106 -0.80 2.79 -3.59
N VAL A 107 0.45 3.25 -3.48
CA VAL A 107 1.18 3.90 -4.60
C VAL A 107 1.42 2.93 -5.75
N TRP A 108 1.80 1.67 -5.44
CA TRP A 108 1.93 0.62 -6.46
C TRP A 108 0.57 0.24 -7.04
N ARG A 109 -0.43 0.04 -6.18
CA ARG A 109 -1.78 -0.39 -6.59
C ARG A 109 -2.57 0.65 -7.37
N GLY A 110 -2.21 1.93 -7.26
CA GLY A 110 -2.89 3.02 -7.95
C GLY A 110 -4.01 3.69 -7.16
N SER A 111 -4.16 3.34 -5.89
CA SER A 111 -5.18 3.90 -4.99
C SER A 111 -4.64 4.96 -4.02
N ALA A 112 -3.41 5.45 -4.24
CA ALA A 112 -2.81 6.47 -3.39
C ALA A 112 -3.36 7.87 -3.69
N THR A 113 -3.48 8.65 -2.62
CA THR A 113 -3.79 10.09 -2.63
C THR A 113 -2.67 10.86 -1.91
N ARG A 114 -2.72 12.18 -1.87
CA ARG A 114 -1.76 13.02 -1.12
C ARG A 114 -1.59 12.63 0.34
N HIS A 115 -2.57 11.96 0.95
CA HIS A 115 -2.51 11.48 2.33
C HIS A 115 -1.81 10.12 2.48
N SER A 116 -1.45 9.49 1.36
CA SER A 116 -0.79 8.19 1.35
C SER A 116 0.72 8.33 1.55
N TYR A 117 1.31 7.42 2.32
CA TYR A 117 2.76 7.29 2.40
C TYR A 117 3.30 6.39 1.28
N ILE A 118 4.59 6.52 1.00
CA ILE A 118 5.32 5.66 0.05
C ILE A 118 5.97 4.53 0.85
N GLN A 119 5.75 3.28 0.45
CA GLN A 119 6.38 2.11 1.03
C GLN A 119 7.26 1.40 0.02
N ILE A 120 8.54 1.31 0.33
CA ILE A 120 9.55 0.64 -0.49
C ILE A 120 10.17 -0.48 0.34
N GLU A 121 10.11 -1.69 -0.18
CA GLU A 121 10.78 -2.86 0.40
C GLU A 121 12.17 -3.00 -0.20
N LEU A 122 13.19 -3.11 0.65
CA LEU A 122 14.59 -3.29 0.30
C LEU A 122 15.01 -4.72 0.68
N PHE A 123 15.72 -5.39 -0.21
CA PHE A 123 16.22 -6.75 0.01
C PHE A 123 17.74 -6.75 -0.07
N CYS A 124 18.40 -6.96 1.06
CA CYS A 124 19.85 -6.91 1.20
C CYS A 124 20.40 -8.08 2.04
N ASP A 125 21.66 -8.40 1.84
CA ASP A 125 22.34 -9.47 2.59
C ASP A 125 22.68 -9.04 4.02
N ASP A 126 22.90 -7.73 4.23
CA ASP A 126 23.09 -7.11 5.54
C ASP A 126 22.06 -6.00 5.74
N CYS A 127 21.13 -6.20 6.67
CA CYS A 127 20.06 -5.25 6.98
C CYS A 127 20.56 -3.85 7.40
N LYS A 128 21.79 -3.73 7.90
CA LYS A 128 22.38 -2.43 8.28
C LYS A 128 22.94 -1.64 7.10
N SER A 129 23.15 -2.27 5.95
CA SER A 129 23.69 -1.58 4.77
C SER A 129 22.81 -0.44 4.29
N ALA A 130 21.49 -0.59 4.32
CA ALA A 130 20.55 0.47 3.94
C ALA A 130 20.60 1.66 4.90
N GLU A 131 20.71 1.40 6.21
CA GLU A 131 20.86 2.42 7.25
C GLU A 131 22.18 3.18 7.09
N ILE A 132 23.29 2.47 6.91
CA ILE A 132 24.62 3.07 6.69
C ILE A 132 24.59 4.00 5.49
N LYS A 133 23.94 3.61 4.39
CA LYS A 133 23.81 4.45 3.21
C LYS A 133 23.07 5.75 3.49
N LEU A 134 22.00 5.75 4.29
CA LEU A 134 21.29 6.97 4.68
C LEU A 134 22.19 7.88 5.53
N ILE A 135 22.94 7.31 6.47
CA ILE A 135 23.91 8.03 7.32
C ILE A 135 24.98 8.70 6.45
N ASP A 136 25.58 7.95 5.52
CA ASP A 136 26.63 8.47 4.62
C ASP A 136 26.12 9.61 3.74
N GLN A 137 24.86 9.56 3.36
CA GLN A 137 24.19 10.64 2.60
C GLN A 137 23.64 11.77 3.48
N LYS A 138 23.83 11.70 4.79
CA LYS A 138 23.32 12.69 5.78
C LYS A 138 21.81 12.85 5.72
N ILE A 139 21.09 11.78 5.44
CA ILE A 139 19.63 11.77 5.41
C ILE A 139 19.12 11.43 6.81
N THR A 140 18.27 12.31 7.34
CA THR A 140 17.60 12.08 8.63
C THR A 140 16.49 11.07 8.45
N TYR A 141 16.42 10.06 9.32
CA TYR A 141 15.38 9.05 9.37
C TYR A 141 15.05 8.70 10.82
N ASP A 142 13.89 8.10 11.04
CA ASP A 142 13.43 7.56 12.32
C ASP A 142 13.30 6.03 12.18
N PRO A 143 14.09 5.23 12.94
CA PRO A 143 13.98 3.78 12.88
C PRO A 143 12.73 3.33 13.63
N GLN A 144 11.89 2.56 12.95
CA GLN A 144 10.68 1.99 13.51
C GLN A 144 10.68 0.47 13.31
N THR A 145 9.86 -0.20 14.12
CA THR A 145 9.65 -1.62 14.00
C THR A 145 8.19 -1.89 13.62
N ILE A 146 7.98 -2.52 12.49
CA ILE A 146 6.64 -2.78 11.96
C ILE A 146 6.43 -4.26 11.64
N ALA A 147 5.19 -4.66 11.41
CA ALA A 147 4.88 -6.01 10.95
C ALA A 147 5.33 -6.20 9.50
N GLY A 148 6.12 -7.22 9.25
CA GLY A 148 6.62 -7.59 7.93
C GLY A 148 5.68 -8.52 7.15
N LEU A 149 6.21 -9.09 6.06
CA LEU A 149 5.47 -9.87 5.05
C LEU A 149 4.74 -11.09 5.59
N ARG A 150 5.27 -11.72 6.64
CA ARG A 150 4.75 -12.97 7.23
C ARG A 150 4.31 -12.78 8.68
N GLY A 151 4.17 -11.52 9.12
CA GLY A 151 3.86 -11.17 10.50
C GLY A 151 5.06 -11.13 11.43
N GLU A 152 6.28 -11.35 10.91
CA GLU A 152 7.52 -11.08 11.61
C GLU A 152 7.68 -9.58 11.82
N THR A 153 8.58 -9.22 12.72
CA THR A 153 8.94 -7.84 12.99
C THR A 153 10.11 -7.44 12.09
N VAL A 154 9.94 -6.37 11.32
CA VAL A 154 10.99 -5.83 10.43
C VAL A 154 11.34 -4.39 10.81
N GLU A 155 12.58 -4.02 10.52
CA GLU A 155 13.05 -2.65 10.67
C GLU A 155 12.56 -1.81 9.49
N ALA A 156 11.96 -0.65 9.81
CA ALA A 156 11.56 0.35 8.84
C ALA A 156 12.31 1.65 9.12
N LEU A 157 12.99 2.18 8.11
CA LEU A 157 13.64 3.49 8.16
C LEU A 157 12.63 4.51 7.61
N CYS A 158 12.03 5.27 8.51
CA CYS A 158 10.98 6.24 8.17
C CYS A 158 11.58 7.63 8.00
N LEU A 159 11.27 8.27 6.88
CA LEU A 159 11.76 9.61 6.57
C LEU A 159 10.69 10.41 5.82
N PHE A 160 10.93 11.71 5.65
CA PHE A 160 10.05 12.61 4.92
C PHE A 160 10.79 13.26 3.77
N ASP A 161 10.10 13.39 2.64
CA ASP A 161 10.62 14.11 1.46
C ASP A 161 9.48 14.81 0.73
N HIS A 162 9.80 15.72 -0.17
CA HIS A 162 8.84 16.52 -0.93
C HIS A 162 8.80 16.08 -2.40
N CYS A 163 7.61 16.15 -2.99
CA CYS A 163 7.45 16.04 -4.44
C CYS A 163 6.81 17.30 -5.01
N ASN A 164 7.12 17.59 -6.27
CA ASN A 164 6.49 18.71 -6.96
C ASN A 164 5.01 18.39 -7.19
N GLY A 165 4.12 19.26 -6.75
CA GLY A 165 2.67 19.12 -6.94
C GLY A 165 1.89 18.65 -5.72
N ILE A 166 2.58 18.37 -4.59
CA ILE A 166 1.95 18.16 -3.27
C ILE A 166 2.71 19.04 -2.28
N ASP A 167 2.00 19.93 -1.59
CA ASP A 167 2.62 20.91 -0.68
C ASP A 167 3.16 20.27 0.60
N ASP A 168 2.53 19.18 1.05
CA ASP A 168 2.90 18.50 2.27
C ASP A 168 4.12 17.57 2.07
N ALA A 169 4.88 17.38 3.14
CA ALA A 169 5.95 16.40 3.18
C ALA A 169 5.35 14.97 3.18
N ILE A 170 5.85 14.14 2.28
CA ILE A 170 5.40 12.77 2.12
C ILE A 170 6.25 11.83 2.98
N ALA A 171 5.59 11.01 3.79
CA ALA A 171 6.26 9.97 4.55
C ALA A 171 6.73 8.84 3.62
N ILE A 172 7.97 8.40 3.81
CA ILE A 172 8.59 7.29 3.05
C ILE A 172 9.07 6.26 4.06
N HIS A 173 8.59 5.05 3.91
CA HIS A 173 8.95 3.92 4.73
C HIS A 173 9.82 2.96 3.90
N LEU A 174 11.08 2.83 4.28
CA LEU A 174 12.02 1.86 3.70
C LEU A 174 12.04 0.64 4.61
N LEU A 175 11.41 -0.45 4.19
CA LEU A 175 11.35 -1.70 4.94
C LEU A 175 12.53 -2.57 4.54
N VAL A 176 13.35 -2.96 5.50
CA VAL A 176 14.58 -3.71 5.23
C VAL A 176 14.37 -5.18 5.52
N TYR A 177 14.50 -6.00 4.49
CA TYR A 177 14.34 -7.45 4.50
C TYR A 177 15.65 -8.15 4.16
N ASP A 178 15.80 -9.35 4.67
CA ASP A 178 16.84 -10.28 4.22
C ASP A 178 16.58 -10.69 2.75
N HIS A 179 17.66 -10.85 1.98
CA HIS A 179 17.60 -11.23 0.57
C HIS A 179 16.81 -12.52 0.32
N ASP A 180 16.88 -13.50 1.23
CA ASP A 180 16.19 -14.77 1.10
C ASP A 180 14.65 -14.64 1.18
N GLN A 181 14.14 -13.55 1.77
CA GLN A 181 12.70 -13.28 1.87
C GLN A 181 12.09 -12.85 0.53
N LEU A 182 12.90 -12.40 -0.43
CA LEU A 182 12.44 -11.98 -1.75
C LEU A 182 11.69 -13.09 -2.50
N ARG A 183 12.15 -14.34 -2.40
CA ARG A 183 11.52 -15.49 -3.13
C ARG A 183 10.05 -15.70 -2.80
N GLY A 184 9.61 -15.37 -1.57
CA GLY A 184 8.20 -15.48 -1.18
C GLY A 184 7.38 -14.22 -1.43
N ALA A 185 8.04 -13.09 -1.59
CA ALA A 185 7.44 -11.77 -1.68
C ALA A 185 6.76 -11.49 -3.04
N LEU A 186 7.20 -12.15 -4.12
CA LEU A 186 6.76 -11.89 -5.50
C LEU A 186 5.55 -12.73 -5.95
N ARG A 187 4.93 -13.50 -5.06
CA ARG A 187 3.75 -14.29 -5.43
C ARG A 187 2.57 -13.37 -5.75
N PRO A 188 1.87 -13.62 -6.86
CA PRO A 188 0.65 -12.89 -7.17
C PRO A 188 -0.40 -13.01 -6.06
N ASP A 189 -1.25 -11.98 -5.93
CA ASP A 189 -2.42 -12.02 -5.06
C ASP A 189 -3.51 -12.96 -5.61
N ASN A 190 -4.62 -13.10 -4.89
CA ASN A 190 -5.75 -13.96 -5.28
C ASN A 190 -6.40 -13.51 -6.62
N ARG A 191 -6.12 -12.30 -7.08
CA ARG A 191 -6.59 -11.74 -8.37
C ARG A 191 -5.53 -11.84 -9.47
N GLY A 192 -4.41 -12.52 -9.21
CA GLY A 192 -3.30 -12.68 -10.16
C GLY A 192 -2.46 -11.42 -10.37
N ARG A 193 -2.61 -10.40 -9.53
CA ARG A 193 -1.87 -9.14 -9.63
C ARG A 193 -0.57 -9.25 -8.83
N THR A 194 0.49 -8.61 -9.34
CA THR A 194 1.75 -8.53 -8.60
C THR A 194 1.61 -7.54 -7.43
N PRO A 195 1.84 -7.98 -6.18
CA PRO A 195 1.69 -7.12 -5.01
C PRO A 195 2.79 -6.05 -4.91
N ARG A 196 3.83 -6.15 -5.74
CA ARG A 196 5.04 -5.33 -5.72
C ARG A 196 5.50 -4.96 -7.12
N GLY A 197 5.94 -3.70 -7.28
CA GLY A 197 6.55 -3.21 -8.51
C GLY A 197 8.06 -3.12 -8.40
N SER A 198 8.77 -3.78 -9.30
CA SER A 198 10.21 -3.61 -9.43
C SER A 198 10.57 -2.20 -9.92
N LEU A 199 11.83 -1.78 -9.74
CA LEU A 199 12.33 -0.50 -10.25
C LEU A 199 12.03 -0.30 -11.74
N ALA A 200 12.18 -1.36 -12.56
CA ALA A 200 11.87 -1.29 -13.99
C ALA A 200 10.37 -1.07 -14.24
N ALA A 201 9.50 -1.77 -13.51
CA ALA A 201 8.05 -1.62 -13.65
C ALA A 201 7.59 -0.21 -13.24
N VAL A 202 8.14 0.34 -12.16
CA VAL A 202 7.81 1.71 -11.71
C VAL A 202 8.27 2.77 -12.71
N ARG A 203 9.46 2.58 -13.34
CA ARG A 203 9.91 3.46 -14.43
C ARG A 203 8.93 3.50 -15.60
N GLU A 204 8.41 2.36 -16.00
CA GLU A 204 7.42 2.31 -17.09
C GLU A 204 6.10 2.97 -16.70
N LEU A 205 5.63 2.79 -15.47
CA LEU A 205 4.44 3.49 -14.98
C LEU A 205 4.61 5.01 -14.96
N VAL A 206 5.76 5.52 -14.50
CA VAL A 206 6.03 6.97 -14.48
C VAL A 206 6.11 7.54 -15.89
N LYS A 207 6.74 6.83 -16.85
CA LYS A 207 6.78 7.25 -18.25
C LYS A 207 5.38 7.30 -18.87
N ALA A 208 4.56 6.28 -18.61
CA ALA A 208 3.20 6.22 -19.13
C ALA A 208 2.35 7.40 -18.63
N SER A 209 2.47 7.74 -17.34
CA SER A 209 1.76 8.90 -16.75
C SER A 209 2.21 10.22 -17.39
N ALA A 210 3.50 10.41 -17.65
CA ALA A 210 4.03 11.63 -18.28
C ALA A 210 3.50 11.82 -19.72
N THR A 211 3.31 10.73 -20.47
CA THR A 211 2.78 10.80 -21.85
C THR A 211 1.27 11.07 -21.92
N SER A 212 0.53 10.82 -20.85
CA SER A 212 -0.90 11.12 -20.77
C SER A 212 -1.17 12.61 -20.52
N THR A 213 -0.31 13.27 -19.75
CA THR A 213 -0.45 14.70 -19.40
C THR A 213 -0.16 15.62 -20.59
N ASP A 214 0.60 15.18 -21.58
CA ASP A 214 0.98 16.00 -22.76
C ASP A 214 -0.09 16.01 -23.88
N LYS A 215 -1.24 15.31 -23.68
CA LYS A 215 -2.31 15.18 -24.67
C LYS A 215 -3.60 15.96 -24.32
N THR A 216 -3.61 16.70 -23.21
CA THR A 216 -4.74 17.53 -22.78
C THR A 216 -4.42 19.00 -22.91
#